data_9b7b5ea441746607c1d23a0672efe27d
#
_entry.id   9b7b5ea441746607c1d23a0672efe27d
#
_cell.length_a   1.000
_cell.length_b   1.000
_cell.length_c   1.000
_cell.angle_alpha   90.00
_cell.angle_beta   90.00
_cell.angle_gamma   90.00
#
_symmetry.space_group_name_H-M   'P 1'
#
loop_
_entity.id
_entity.type
_entity.pdbx_description
1 polymer ?
#
loop_
_entity_poly.entity_id
_entity_poly.type
_entity_poly.pdbx_seq_one_letter_code
_entity_poly.pdbx_strand_id
1 'polypeptide(L)'
;MPVPRSRHDHYPRDDAARCRRIREAVAKLDAHWCSADTAPGGLFAAIDAVADQPPDRVIARLLPWLADTGWLTARLGEALALLAADPFARPPLRPVGGGDGGSGGLILAERGAVRIALHIHPAAAAAPTHAVFVPGRAAIRVLAAAGASLCLHQVTVSAAEEAGGFTASAAAPCHSAPPRALADGEILHLDTARQSYSLTGAQGDVLLLELTVQPPTPLPIRSYDLASRRLAQVSASQRDASFRTMALTLLRHLGRPDAAPLFAEATQAGDFALRWHAMRELIALAPAAALPRLTAMATADPHPEVRRAAQATLALYPKPSPSGEGSETCQLAG
;
A
#
# COMPACT_ATOMS: atom_id res chain seq x y z
N MET A 1 50.20 -7.14 7.56
CA MET A 1 49.67 -5.76 7.55
C MET A 1 48.50 -5.69 8.51
N PRO A 2 48.50 -4.82 9.53
CA PRO A 2 47.36 -4.70 10.43
C PRO A 2 46.23 -3.93 9.74
N VAL A 3 45.01 -4.49 9.82
CA VAL A 3 43.74 -3.87 9.35
C VAL A 3 43.53 -2.60 10.18
N PRO A 4 43.26 -1.44 9.57
CA PRO A 4 42.97 -0.22 10.31
C PRO A 4 41.65 -0.39 11.08
N ARG A 5 41.72 -0.26 12.40
CA ARG A 5 40.57 -0.24 13.30
C ARG A 5 39.64 0.91 12.86
N SER A 6 38.36 0.60 12.65
CA SER A 6 37.34 1.52 12.21
C SER A 6 37.19 2.70 13.21
N ARG A 7 37.01 3.92 12.68
CA ARG A 7 36.83 5.19 13.41
C ARG A 7 35.48 5.29 14.16
N HIS A 8 34.93 4.18 14.69
CA HIS A 8 33.62 4.18 15.34
C HIS A 8 33.64 4.44 16.87
N ASP A 9 34.81 4.70 17.47
CA ASP A 9 34.95 4.72 18.93
C ASP A 9 35.02 6.12 19.59
N HIS A 10 34.58 7.19 18.94
CA HIS A 10 34.53 8.50 19.59
C HIS A 10 33.18 9.22 19.31
N TYR A 11 32.08 8.68 19.86
CA TYR A 11 30.90 9.49 20.12
C TYR A 11 30.94 9.97 21.58
N PRO A 12 31.08 11.28 21.84
CA PRO A 12 31.14 11.80 23.20
C PRO A 12 29.78 11.57 23.89
N ARG A 13 29.85 11.16 25.14
CA ARG A 13 28.72 10.90 26.04
C ARG A 13 27.88 12.13 26.44
N ASP A 14 28.00 13.23 25.74
CA ASP A 14 27.14 14.44 25.92
C ASP A 14 25.82 14.34 25.12
N ASP A 15 25.39 13.10 24.92
CA ASP A 15 24.38 12.72 23.94
C ASP A 15 22.93 13.11 24.33
N ALA A 16 22.62 13.10 25.62
CA ALA A 16 21.25 13.34 26.07
C ALA A 16 20.81 14.81 25.87
N ALA A 17 21.70 15.76 26.07
CA ALA A 17 21.41 17.19 25.86
C ALA A 17 21.29 17.50 24.36
N ARG A 18 22.17 16.93 23.53
CA ARG A 18 22.12 17.02 22.08
C ARG A 18 20.83 16.40 21.54
N CYS A 19 20.50 15.17 21.92
CA CYS A 19 19.27 14.49 21.51
C CYS A 19 18.01 15.25 21.91
N ARG A 20 18.03 15.94 23.05
CA ARG A 20 16.92 16.78 23.48
C ARG A 20 16.79 18.01 22.59
N ARG A 21 17.89 18.75 22.33
CA ARG A 21 17.90 19.92 21.43
C ARG A 21 17.41 19.55 20.03
N ILE A 22 17.87 18.42 19.47
CA ILE A 22 17.42 17.93 18.17
C ILE A 22 15.91 17.68 18.17
N ARG A 23 15.40 16.95 19.17
CA ARG A 23 13.95 16.68 19.29
C ARG A 23 13.13 17.95 19.40
N GLU A 24 13.59 18.92 20.19
CA GLU A 24 12.92 20.23 20.35
C GLU A 24 12.91 21.00 19.03
N ALA A 25 14.01 21.02 18.29
CA ALA A 25 14.09 21.68 16.98
C ALA A 25 13.17 21.02 15.95
N VAL A 26 13.15 19.68 15.88
CA VAL A 26 12.24 18.91 15.02
C VAL A 26 10.78 19.18 15.39
N ALA A 27 10.44 19.16 16.68
CA ALA A 27 9.08 19.42 17.16
C ALA A 27 8.61 20.86 16.85
N LYS A 28 9.50 21.85 16.95
CA LYS A 28 9.21 23.24 16.55
C LYS A 28 8.92 23.35 15.05
N LEU A 29 9.72 22.69 14.21
CA LEU A 29 9.53 22.69 12.78
C LEU A 29 8.22 21.99 12.40
N ASP A 30 7.92 20.85 12.99
CA ASP A 30 6.67 20.12 12.79
C ASP A 30 5.45 20.95 13.19
N ALA A 31 5.49 21.59 14.35
CA ALA A 31 4.41 22.47 14.81
C ALA A 31 4.23 23.69 13.90
N HIS A 32 5.33 24.27 13.38
CA HIS A 32 5.29 25.36 12.42
C HIS A 32 4.59 24.94 11.12
N TRP A 33 5.00 23.81 10.52
CA TRP A 33 4.37 23.30 9.30
C TRP A 33 2.91 22.94 9.53
N CYS A 34 2.60 22.24 10.62
CA CYS A 34 1.24 21.86 10.96
C CYS A 34 0.33 23.09 11.12
N SER A 35 0.82 24.14 11.78
CA SER A 35 0.09 25.41 11.94
C SER A 35 -0.16 26.11 10.60
N ALA A 36 0.85 26.18 9.73
CA ALA A 36 0.72 26.78 8.40
C ALA A 36 -0.24 25.98 7.50
N ASP A 37 -0.15 24.65 7.54
CA ASP A 37 -0.98 23.75 6.72
C ASP A 37 -2.47 23.77 7.14
N THR A 38 -2.75 23.96 8.42
CA THR A 38 -4.12 24.00 8.95
C THR A 38 -4.76 25.39 8.92
N ALA A 39 -3.96 26.44 8.75
CA ALA A 39 -4.48 27.80 8.59
C ALA A 39 -5.33 27.95 7.31
N PRO A 40 -6.25 28.93 7.25
CA PRO A 40 -6.98 29.24 6.03
C PRO A 40 -6.03 29.45 4.84
N GLY A 41 -6.23 28.72 3.76
CA GLY A 41 -5.36 28.71 2.57
C GLY A 41 -4.15 27.77 2.68
N GLY A 42 -3.97 27.08 3.80
CA GLY A 42 -2.94 26.05 3.98
C GLY A 42 -3.28 24.73 3.29
N LEU A 43 -2.27 23.86 3.15
CA LEU A 43 -2.40 22.59 2.41
C LEU A 43 -3.42 21.65 3.06
N PHE A 44 -3.38 21.45 4.37
CA PHE A 44 -4.33 20.58 5.06
C PHE A 44 -5.74 21.15 5.04
N ALA A 45 -5.89 22.47 5.19
CA ALA A 45 -7.19 23.13 5.05
C ALA A 45 -7.77 22.94 3.63
N ALA A 46 -6.93 23.01 2.59
CA ALA A 46 -7.34 22.74 1.21
C ALA A 46 -7.75 21.28 0.99
N ILE A 47 -7.02 20.32 1.58
CA ILE A 47 -7.35 18.89 1.51
C ILE A 47 -8.69 18.62 2.22
N ASP A 48 -8.87 19.13 3.44
CA ASP A 48 -10.10 18.93 4.22
C ASP A 48 -11.33 19.51 3.54
N ALA A 49 -11.19 20.64 2.87
CA ALA A 49 -12.28 21.28 2.12
C ALA A 49 -12.82 20.43 0.94
N VAL A 50 -12.08 19.39 0.52
CA VAL A 50 -12.42 18.54 -0.62
C VAL A 50 -12.49 17.05 -0.27
N ALA A 51 -12.34 16.68 1.00
CA ALA A 51 -12.19 15.29 1.46
C ALA A 51 -13.33 14.35 1.04
N ASP A 52 -14.58 14.86 0.98
CA ASP A 52 -15.77 14.09 0.65
C ASP A 52 -16.13 14.16 -0.85
N GLN A 53 -15.30 14.80 -1.67
CA GLN A 53 -15.58 14.95 -3.11
C GLN A 53 -15.08 13.72 -3.89
N PRO A 54 -15.64 13.48 -5.10
CA PRO A 54 -15.09 12.46 -6.00
C PRO A 54 -13.61 12.69 -6.32
N PRO A 55 -12.80 11.63 -6.47
CA PRO A 55 -11.34 11.73 -6.65
C PRO A 55 -10.89 12.70 -7.75
N ASP A 56 -11.59 12.72 -8.90
CA ASP A 56 -11.27 13.64 -10.00
C ASP A 56 -11.45 15.12 -9.60
N ARG A 57 -12.46 15.41 -8.76
CA ARG A 57 -12.68 16.75 -8.22
C ARG A 57 -11.63 17.13 -7.20
N VAL A 58 -11.22 16.18 -6.35
CA VAL A 58 -10.11 16.38 -5.39
C VAL A 58 -8.84 16.72 -6.14
N ILE A 59 -8.46 15.93 -7.16
CA ILE A 59 -7.28 16.21 -8.00
C ILE A 59 -7.37 17.61 -8.59
N ALA A 60 -8.49 17.96 -9.26
CA ALA A 60 -8.65 19.27 -9.89
C ALA A 60 -8.50 20.45 -8.91
N ARG A 61 -9.01 20.30 -7.69
CA ARG A 61 -8.93 21.35 -6.65
C ARG A 61 -7.55 21.49 -6.02
N LEU A 62 -6.82 20.39 -5.93
CA LEU A 62 -5.46 20.38 -5.35
C LEU A 62 -4.35 20.56 -6.38
N LEU A 63 -4.69 20.58 -7.68
CA LEU A 63 -3.73 20.78 -8.77
C LEU A 63 -2.86 22.03 -8.62
N PRO A 64 -3.34 23.18 -8.10
CA PRO A 64 -2.50 24.36 -7.85
C PRO A 64 -1.30 24.09 -6.94
N TRP A 65 -1.41 23.17 -5.99
CA TRP A 65 -0.31 22.75 -5.10
C TRP A 65 0.79 21.96 -5.83
N LEU A 66 0.46 21.36 -6.98
CA LEU A 66 1.46 20.75 -7.86
C LEU A 66 2.03 21.79 -8.82
N ALA A 67 1.18 22.72 -9.30
CA ALA A 67 1.59 23.73 -10.27
C ALA A 67 2.51 24.78 -9.66
N ASP A 68 2.29 25.21 -8.42
CA ASP A 68 3.19 26.07 -7.67
C ASP A 68 3.98 25.24 -6.65
N THR A 69 5.29 25.17 -6.83
CA THR A 69 6.20 24.41 -5.96
C THR A 69 6.96 25.31 -4.97
N GLY A 70 6.58 26.57 -4.83
CA GLY A 70 7.21 27.50 -3.88
C GLY A 70 7.13 27.00 -2.44
N TRP A 71 5.99 26.48 -2.02
CA TRP A 71 5.79 25.85 -0.70
C TRP A 71 6.71 24.64 -0.47
N LEU A 72 6.92 23.80 -1.50
CA LEU A 72 7.81 22.63 -1.43
C LEU A 72 9.25 23.08 -1.25
N THR A 73 9.69 24.07 -2.03
CA THR A 73 11.04 24.62 -1.94
C THR A 73 11.32 25.21 -0.56
N ALA A 74 10.36 25.97 0.00
CA ALA A 74 10.47 26.51 1.36
C ALA A 74 10.59 25.40 2.41
N ARG A 75 9.73 24.38 2.34
CA ARG A 75 9.72 23.23 3.29
C ARG A 75 11.01 22.42 3.21
N LEU A 76 11.51 22.12 2.02
CA LEU A 76 12.79 21.44 1.84
C LEU A 76 13.96 22.29 2.34
N GLY A 77 13.92 23.61 2.11
CA GLY A 77 14.94 24.54 2.62
C GLY A 77 15.03 24.53 4.14
N GLU A 78 13.89 24.56 4.83
CA GLU A 78 13.82 24.46 6.30
C GLU A 78 14.33 23.10 6.80
N ALA A 79 13.94 22.00 6.14
CA ALA A 79 14.43 20.66 6.47
C ALA A 79 15.96 20.56 6.29
N LEU A 80 16.51 21.11 5.21
CA LEU A 80 17.95 21.17 4.96
C LEU A 80 18.69 22.03 5.97
N ALA A 81 18.12 23.18 6.38
CA ALA A 81 18.67 24.02 7.44
C ALA A 81 18.76 23.27 8.78
N LEU A 82 17.74 22.48 9.12
CA LEU A 82 17.76 21.65 10.31
C LEU A 82 18.86 20.58 10.26
N LEU A 83 19.04 19.92 9.10
CA LEU A 83 20.12 18.93 8.88
C LEU A 83 21.51 19.57 8.87
N ALA A 84 21.65 20.79 8.34
CA ALA A 84 22.90 21.54 8.37
C ALA A 84 23.30 21.92 9.80
N ALA A 85 22.31 22.21 10.67
CA ALA A 85 22.56 22.50 12.08
C ALA A 85 22.94 21.22 12.87
N ASP A 86 22.34 20.09 12.57
CA ASP A 86 22.71 18.81 13.14
C ASP A 86 22.40 17.67 12.15
N PRO A 87 23.44 16.96 11.61
CA PRO A 87 23.25 15.88 10.63
C PRO A 87 22.47 14.67 11.12
N PHE A 88 22.24 14.54 12.43
CA PHE A 88 21.43 13.47 13.02
C PHE A 88 19.98 13.91 13.28
N ALA A 89 19.63 15.15 12.94
CA ALA A 89 18.25 15.59 12.98
C ALA A 89 17.42 14.77 11.96
N ARG A 90 16.17 14.54 12.31
CA ARG A 90 15.20 13.89 11.43
C ARG A 90 14.07 14.87 11.17
N PRO A 91 14.11 15.62 10.06
CA PRO A 91 13.00 16.49 9.68
C PRO A 91 11.66 15.74 9.71
N PRO A 92 10.52 16.41 9.94
CA PRO A 92 9.21 15.78 10.02
C PRO A 92 8.70 15.40 8.61
N LEU A 93 9.54 14.70 7.84
CA LEU A 93 9.25 14.13 6.54
C LEU A 93 9.36 12.62 6.64
N ARG A 94 8.34 11.91 6.15
CA ARG A 94 8.31 10.46 6.20
C ARG A 94 8.86 9.87 4.91
N PRO A 95 10.00 9.12 4.95
CA PRO A 95 10.53 8.47 3.76
C PRO A 95 9.60 7.34 3.29
N VAL A 96 9.56 7.11 1.98
CA VAL A 96 8.89 5.98 1.32
C VAL A 96 9.83 5.32 0.32
N GLY A 97 9.78 4.01 0.23
CA GLY A 97 10.61 3.24 -0.69
C GLY A 97 12.09 3.28 -0.34
N GLY A 98 12.95 3.06 -1.31
CA GLY A 98 14.40 3.25 -1.21
C GLY A 98 15.20 2.05 -0.70
N GLY A 99 14.63 0.84 -0.60
CA GLY A 99 15.41 -0.38 -0.44
C GLY A 99 16.13 -0.75 -1.72
N ASP A 100 17.37 -1.27 -1.61
CA ASP A 100 18.16 -1.91 -2.69
C ASP A 100 18.36 -1.08 -3.97
N GLY A 101 18.54 0.25 -3.85
CA GLY A 101 18.80 1.13 -5.00
C GLY A 101 17.58 1.44 -5.88
N GLY A 102 16.39 1.09 -5.44
CA GLY A 102 15.14 1.43 -6.10
C GLY A 102 14.69 2.87 -5.88
N SER A 103 13.55 3.22 -6.48
CA SER A 103 12.91 4.52 -6.31
C SER A 103 12.55 4.78 -4.85
N GLY A 104 12.85 5.97 -4.37
CA GLY A 104 12.53 6.44 -3.02
C GLY A 104 11.77 7.74 -3.04
N GLY A 105 11.43 8.27 -1.86
CA GLY A 105 10.75 9.54 -1.79
C GLY A 105 10.46 10.01 -0.37
N LEU A 106 9.74 11.13 -0.31
CA LEU A 106 9.31 11.75 0.93
C LEU A 106 7.81 12.01 0.87
N ILE A 107 7.05 11.56 1.85
CA ILE A 107 5.67 11.99 2.03
C ILE A 107 5.71 13.39 2.62
N LEU A 108 5.10 14.31 1.89
CA LEU A 108 5.01 15.74 2.24
C LEU A 108 3.69 16.04 2.96
N ALA A 109 2.61 15.39 2.57
CA ALA A 109 1.31 15.47 3.20
C ALA A 109 0.55 14.16 3.03
N GLU A 110 -0.16 13.73 4.08
CA GLU A 110 -1.07 12.58 4.00
C GLU A 110 -2.26 12.84 4.91
N ARG A 111 -3.48 12.85 4.34
CA ARG A 111 -4.71 13.11 5.07
C ARG A 111 -5.90 12.41 4.42
N GLY A 112 -6.51 11.47 5.16
CA GLY A 112 -7.57 10.64 4.59
C GLY A 112 -7.12 9.84 3.36
N ALA A 113 -7.83 10.00 2.26
CA ALA A 113 -7.51 9.35 0.99
C ALA A 113 -6.44 10.09 0.17
N VAL A 114 -6.03 11.29 0.59
CA VAL A 114 -5.12 12.16 -0.16
C VAL A 114 -3.69 12.01 0.34
N ARG A 115 -2.76 11.88 -0.59
CA ARG A 115 -1.31 11.91 -0.32
C ARG A 115 -0.60 12.77 -1.34
N ILE A 116 0.34 13.60 -0.87
CA ILE A 116 1.32 14.29 -1.72
C ILE A 116 2.71 13.80 -1.33
N ALA A 117 3.47 13.35 -2.32
CA ALA A 117 4.81 12.81 -2.12
C ALA A 117 5.77 13.32 -3.18
N LEU A 118 7.02 13.53 -2.79
CA LEU A 118 8.15 13.74 -3.69
C LEU A 118 8.80 12.38 -3.93
N HIS A 119 8.90 11.97 -5.18
CA HIS A 119 9.56 10.74 -5.58
C HIS A 119 10.88 11.02 -6.30
N ILE A 120 11.88 10.19 -6.02
CA ILE A 120 13.20 10.21 -6.65
C ILE A 120 13.41 8.85 -7.30
N HIS A 121 13.62 8.86 -8.61
CA HIS A 121 14.00 7.68 -9.38
C HIS A 121 15.46 7.84 -9.81
N PRO A 122 16.39 7.11 -9.19
CA PRO A 122 17.81 7.20 -9.52
C PRO A 122 18.08 6.81 -10.98
N ALA A 123 19.03 7.48 -11.64
CA ALA A 123 19.43 7.14 -13.01
C ALA A 123 19.86 5.66 -13.16
N ALA A 124 20.47 5.11 -12.12
CA ALA A 124 20.93 3.71 -12.09
C ALA A 124 19.82 2.72 -11.70
N ALA A 125 18.58 3.16 -11.50
CA ALA A 125 17.49 2.25 -11.15
C ALA A 125 17.25 1.23 -12.29
N ALA A 126 17.15 -0.04 -11.93
CA ALA A 126 16.80 -1.09 -12.89
C ALA A 126 15.41 -0.83 -13.47
N ALA A 127 15.22 -1.16 -14.75
CA ALA A 127 13.90 -1.10 -15.35
C ALA A 127 12.93 -1.99 -14.56
N PRO A 128 11.74 -1.50 -14.22
CA PRO A 128 10.78 -2.29 -13.46
C PRO A 128 10.30 -3.48 -14.30
N THR A 129 10.23 -4.63 -13.66
CA THR A 129 9.70 -5.86 -14.28
C THR A 129 8.18 -5.98 -14.14
N HIS A 130 7.59 -5.14 -13.28
CA HIS A 130 6.17 -5.17 -12.98
C HIS A 130 5.54 -3.78 -13.08
N ALA A 131 4.30 -3.72 -13.55
CA ALA A 131 3.43 -2.56 -13.47
C ALA A 131 2.43 -2.75 -12.33
N VAL A 132 2.34 -1.76 -11.43
CA VAL A 132 1.45 -1.80 -10.26
C VAL A 132 0.28 -0.84 -10.48
N PHE A 133 -0.94 -1.35 -10.32
CA PHE A 133 -2.19 -0.60 -10.45
C PHE A 133 -2.85 -0.48 -9.08
N VAL A 134 -2.84 0.73 -8.55
CA VAL A 134 -3.44 1.05 -7.25
C VAL A 134 -4.74 1.80 -7.49
N PRO A 135 -5.90 1.29 -7.07
CA PRO A 135 -7.18 1.95 -7.36
C PRO A 135 -7.25 3.37 -6.81
N GLY A 136 -7.53 4.34 -7.69
CA GLY A 136 -7.60 5.76 -7.34
C GLY A 136 -7.33 6.67 -8.53
N ARG A 137 -6.87 7.88 -8.23
CA ARG A 137 -6.44 8.90 -9.21
C ARG A 137 -5.10 9.48 -8.80
N ALA A 138 -4.31 9.87 -9.79
CA ALA A 138 -3.07 10.60 -9.55
C ALA A 138 -2.90 11.78 -10.51
N ALA A 139 -2.28 12.85 -10.01
CA ALA A 139 -1.65 13.88 -10.82
C ALA A 139 -0.17 13.91 -10.46
N ILE A 140 0.70 13.87 -11.46
CA ILE A 140 2.14 13.79 -11.28
C ILE A 140 2.80 14.93 -12.03
N ARG A 141 3.43 15.86 -11.31
CA ARG A 141 4.27 16.89 -11.91
C ARG A 141 5.71 16.40 -12.02
N VAL A 142 6.27 16.51 -13.19
CA VAL A 142 7.68 16.26 -13.45
C VAL A 142 8.47 17.50 -13.03
N LEU A 143 9.28 17.37 -11.98
CA LEU A 143 10.16 18.44 -11.52
C LEU A 143 11.50 18.41 -12.26
N ALA A 144 12.01 17.21 -12.54
CA ALA A 144 13.19 16.97 -13.35
C ALA A 144 13.02 15.65 -14.10
N ALA A 145 12.98 15.70 -15.42
CA ALA A 145 12.85 14.52 -16.27
C ALA A 145 14.19 13.80 -16.51
N ALA A 146 15.31 14.52 -16.43
CA ALA A 146 16.67 14.00 -16.62
C ALA A 146 16.84 13.17 -17.91
N GLY A 147 16.10 13.49 -18.97
CA GLY A 147 16.14 12.77 -20.26
C GLY A 147 15.40 11.41 -20.25
N ALA A 148 14.63 11.11 -19.21
CA ALA A 148 13.89 9.86 -19.11
C ALA A 148 12.81 9.72 -20.18
N SER A 149 12.51 8.48 -20.53
CA SER A 149 11.34 8.08 -21.31
C SER A 149 10.29 7.49 -20.39
N LEU A 150 9.02 7.87 -20.60
CA LEU A 150 7.84 7.36 -19.93
C LEU A 150 7.20 6.25 -20.79
N CYS A 151 6.99 5.09 -20.21
CA CYS A 151 6.16 4.04 -20.77
C CYS A 151 4.86 3.93 -19.96
N LEU A 152 3.71 4.12 -20.60
CA LEU A 152 2.40 4.00 -19.98
C LEU A 152 1.90 2.55 -20.10
N HIS A 153 1.45 1.98 -18.99
CA HIS A 153 0.86 0.64 -18.92
C HIS A 153 -0.64 0.77 -18.65
N GLN A 154 -1.44 -0.08 -19.29
CA GLN A 154 -2.89 -0.03 -19.21
C GLN A 154 -3.51 -1.41 -19.01
N VAL A 155 -4.56 -1.46 -18.20
CA VAL A 155 -5.41 -2.64 -18.02
C VAL A 155 -6.88 -2.25 -18.15
N THR A 156 -7.69 -3.18 -18.67
CA THR A 156 -9.14 -3.01 -18.66
C THR A 156 -9.70 -3.43 -17.31
N VAL A 157 -10.60 -2.64 -16.76
CA VAL A 157 -11.36 -2.92 -15.52
C VAL A 157 -12.82 -2.70 -15.81
N SER A 158 -13.62 -3.74 -15.64
CA SER A 158 -15.08 -3.69 -15.80
C SER A 158 -15.77 -3.07 -14.57
N ALA A 159 -17.01 -2.59 -14.74
CA ALA A 159 -17.82 -2.09 -13.62
C ALA A 159 -18.08 -3.19 -12.57
N ALA A 160 -18.19 -4.45 -12.99
CA ALA A 160 -18.37 -5.58 -12.07
C ALA A 160 -17.12 -5.80 -11.18
N GLU A 161 -15.92 -5.64 -11.74
CA GLU A 161 -14.67 -5.73 -10.99
C GLU A 161 -14.53 -4.56 -10.00
N GLU A 162 -14.91 -3.36 -10.39
CA GLU A 162 -14.95 -2.19 -9.49
C GLU A 162 -15.93 -2.38 -8.33
N ALA A 163 -17.04 -3.06 -8.59
CA ALA A 163 -18.04 -3.40 -7.57
C ALA A 163 -17.63 -4.59 -6.67
N GLY A 164 -16.37 -5.10 -6.79
CA GLY A 164 -15.85 -6.19 -5.96
C GLY A 164 -15.91 -7.58 -6.58
N GLY A 165 -16.30 -7.69 -7.84
CA GLY A 165 -16.32 -8.96 -8.60
C GLY A 165 -14.99 -9.30 -9.27
N PHE A 166 -13.88 -8.63 -8.92
CA PHE A 166 -12.58 -8.93 -9.50
C PHE A 166 -12.14 -10.35 -9.19
N THR A 167 -11.72 -11.08 -10.21
CA THR A 167 -11.16 -12.42 -10.09
C THR A 167 -9.80 -12.50 -10.80
N ALA A 168 -8.81 -13.10 -10.16
CA ALA A 168 -7.46 -13.20 -10.72
C ALA A 168 -7.44 -14.02 -12.00
N SER A 169 -8.29 -15.05 -12.11
CA SER A 169 -8.39 -15.93 -13.27
C SER A 169 -8.98 -15.25 -14.51
N ALA A 170 -9.77 -14.20 -14.33
CA ALA A 170 -10.41 -13.45 -15.42
C ALA A 170 -9.74 -12.10 -15.70
N ALA A 171 -8.64 -11.79 -15.00
CA ALA A 171 -7.94 -10.52 -15.14
C ALA A 171 -7.47 -10.32 -16.61
N ALA A 172 -7.85 -9.17 -17.19
CA ALA A 172 -7.42 -8.77 -18.53
C ALA A 172 -5.89 -8.59 -18.58
N PRO A 173 -5.23 -8.83 -19.70
CA PRO A 173 -3.78 -8.62 -19.82
C PRO A 173 -3.41 -7.14 -19.75
N CYS A 174 -2.19 -6.86 -19.30
CA CYS A 174 -1.61 -5.54 -19.30
C CYS A 174 -1.07 -5.18 -20.69
N HIS A 175 -1.29 -3.96 -21.14
CA HIS A 175 -0.78 -3.41 -22.39
C HIS A 175 0.16 -2.24 -22.10
N SER A 176 1.31 -2.20 -22.74
CA SER A 176 2.28 -1.12 -22.64
C SER A 176 2.28 -0.30 -23.93
N ALA A 177 2.15 1.02 -23.80
CA ALA A 177 2.31 1.95 -24.91
C ALA A 177 3.79 2.07 -25.29
N PRO A 178 4.12 2.51 -26.51
CA PRO A 178 5.48 2.87 -26.84
C PRO A 178 6.05 3.93 -25.88
N PRO A 179 7.32 3.83 -25.47
CA PRO A 179 7.95 4.87 -24.64
C PRO A 179 7.94 6.23 -25.35
N ARG A 180 7.70 7.28 -24.59
CA ARG A 180 7.83 8.67 -25.08
C ARG A 180 8.73 9.49 -24.16
N ALA A 181 9.33 10.53 -24.68
CA ALA A 181 10.11 11.46 -23.87
C ALA A 181 9.24 12.10 -22.78
N LEU A 182 9.82 12.22 -21.59
CA LEU A 182 9.24 12.94 -20.47
C LEU A 182 9.79 14.37 -20.47
N ALA A 183 8.94 15.37 -20.20
CA ALA A 183 9.34 16.76 -20.19
C ALA A 183 9.28 17.37 -18.79
N ASP A 184 10.25 18.27 -18.48
CA ASP A 184 10.21 19.06 -17.25
C ASP A 184 8.94 19.93 -17.20
N GLY A 185 8.32 20.00 -16.04
CA GLY A 185 7.10 20.75 -15.83
C GLY A 185 5.81 20.08 -16.34
N GLU A 186 5.91 18.96 -17.06
CA GLU A 186 4.74 18.18 -17.51
C GLU A 186 3.91 17.70 -16.31
N ILE A 187 2.58 17.70 -16.48
CA ILE A 187 1.65 17.14 -15.51
C ILE A 187 0.91 15.97 -16.15
N LEU A 188 1.11 14.78 -15.59
CA LEU A 188 0.42 13.56 -15.99
C LEU A 188 -0.83 13.39 -15.13
N HIS A 189 -1.96 13.02 -15.74
CA HIS A 189 -3.17 12.63 -15.05
C HIS A 189 -3.43 11.15 -15.29
N LEU A 190 -3.58 10.36 -14.23
CA LEU A 190 -3.73 8.92 -14.31
C LEU A 190 -4.99 8.44 -13.57
N ASP A 191 -5.76 7.61 -14.24
CA ASP A 191 -6.67 6.67 -13.58
C ASP A 191 -5.83 5.48 -13.09
N THR A 192 -5.35 5.52 -11.86
CA THR A 192 -4.39 4.53 -11.33
C THR A 192 -5.03 3.15 -11.13
N ALA A 193 -6.37 3.04 -11.21
CA ALA A 193 -7.03 1.75 -11.32
C ALA A 193 -6.77 1.09 -12.69
N ARG A 194 -6.57 1.86 -13.76
CA ARG A 194 -6.43 1.39 -15.14
C ARG A 194 -5.10 1.71 -15.78
N GLN A 195 -4.35 2.62 -15.17
CA GLN A 195 -3.09 3.14 -15.72
C GLN A 195 -1.97 3.08 -14.69
N SER A 196 -0.80 2.72 -15.15
CA SER A 196 0.47 2.74 -14.41
C SER A 196 1.56 3.22 -15.36
N TYR A 197 2.73 3.53 -14.84
CA TYR A 197 3.85 3.96 -15.67
C TYR A 197 5.17 3.38 -15.20
N SER A 198 6.14 3.38 -16.11
CA SER A 198 7.54 3.14 -15.81
C SER A 198 8.42 4.17 -16.48
N LEU A 199 9.59 4.41 -15.90
CA LEU A 199 10.60 5.33 -16.40
C LEU A 199 11.82 4.55 -16.82
N THR A 200 12.41 4.93 -17.96
CA THR A 200 13.62 4.29 -18.51
C THR A 200 14.52 5.33 -19.17
N GLY A 201 15.82 5.02 -19.31
CA GLY A 201 16.76 5.83 -20.08
C GLY A 201 17.13 7.18 -19.46
N ALA A 202 16.88 7.37 -18.16
CA ALA A 202 17.27 8.59 -17.45
C ALA A 202 18.79 8.74 -17.42
N GLN A 203 19.29 9.98 -17.66
CA GLN A 203 20.71 10.34 -17.58
C GLN A 203 21.09 10.91 -16.21
N GLY A 204 20.11 11.19 -15.36
CA GLY A 204 20.23 11.68 -13.99
C GLY A 204 19.03 11.25 -13.19
N ASP A 205 18.93 11.68 -11.93
CA ASP A 205 17.81 11.37 -11.07
C ASP A 205 16.54 12.08 -11.56
N VAL A 206 15.45 11.32 -11.74
CA VAL A 206 14.14 11.86 -12.09
C VAL A 206 13.42 12.25 -10.81
N LEU A 207 12.91 13.48 -10.76
CA LEU A 207 12.15 14.00 -9.62
C LEU A 207 10.69 14.22 -10.01
N LEU A 208 9.78 13.62 -9.26
CA LEU A 208 8.34 13.70 -9.48
C LEU A 208 7.65 14.18 -8.21
N LEU A 209 6.74 15.16 -8.34
CA LEU A 209 5.80 15.53 -7.29
C LEU A 209 4.45 14.90 -7.59
N GLU A 210 4.03 13.96 -6.76
CA GLU A 210 2.83 13.16 -6.98
C GLU A 210 1.74 13.50 -5.96
N LEU A 211 0.55 13.77 -6.46
CA LEU A 211 -0.70 13.85 -5.70
C LEU A 211 -1.52 12.60 -6.04
N THR A 212 -1.79 11.77 -5.05
CA THR A 212 -2.67 10.62 -5.18
C THR A 212 -3.93 10.77 -4.33
N VAL A 213 -5.05 10.28 -4.85
CA VAL A 213 -6.33 10.17 -4.15
C VAL A 213 -6.79 8.72 -4.24
N GLN A 214 -6.74 8.03 -3.11
CA GLN A 214 -7.03 6.59 -3.01
C GLN A 214 -8.18 6.35 -2.02
N PRO A 215 -9.44 6.51 -2.47
CA PRO A 215 -10.60 6.22 -1.63
C PRO A 215 -10.69 4.72 -1.34
N PRO A 216 -11.36 4.32 -0.26
CA PRO A 216 -11.69 2.93 0.00
C PRO A 216 -12.45 2.32 -1.19
N THR A 217 -12.00 1.16 -1.66
CA THR A 217 -12.58 0.46 -2.81
C THR A 217 -12.45 -1.05 -2.63
N PRO A 218 -13.40 -1.84 -3.15
CA PRO A 218 -13.28 -3.29 -3.19
C PRO A 218 -12.33 -3.79 -4.29
N LEU A 219 -11.93 -2.94 -5.24
CA LEU A 219 -10.96 -3.32 -6.27
C LEU A 219 -9.56 -3.44 -5.63
N PRO A 220 -8.87 -4.60 -5.76
CA PRO A 220 -7.55 -4.79 -5.15
C PRO A 220 -6.44 -4.04 -5.89
N ILE A 221 -5.29 -3.88 -5.24
CA ILE A 221 -4.03 -3.55 -5.90
C ILE A 221 -3.61 -4.74 -6.76
N ARG A 222 -3.23 -4.50 -8.01
CA ARG A 222 -2.85 -5.52 -8.97
C ARG A 222 -1.46 -5.23 -9.51
N SER A 223 -0.60 -6.23 -9.50
CA SER A 223 0.74 -6.18 -10.08
C SER A 223 0.79 -7.11 -11.29
N TYR A 224 1.23 -6.59 -12.41
CA TYR A 224 1.35 -7.32 -13.67
C TYR A 224 2.81 -7.47 -14.03
N ASP A 225 3.21 -8.66 -14.39
CA ASP A 225 4.51 -8.93 -15.01
C ASP A 225 4.52 -8.35 -16.44
N LEU A 226 5.47 -7.47 -16.74
CA LEU A 226 5.53 -6.74 -18.00
C LEU A 226 5.97 -7.60 -19.18
N ALA A 227 6.72 -8.68 -18.95
CA ALA A 227 7.17 -9.58 -19.98
C ALA A 227 6.04 -10.51 -20.46
N SER A 228 5.34 -11.15 -19.53
CA SER A 228 4.21 -12.03 -19.84
C SER A 228 2.89 -11.27 -20.02
N ARG A 229 2.79 -10.01 -19.58
CA ARG A 229 1.59 -9.17 -19.55
C ARG A 229 0.47 -9.73 -18.68
N ARG A 230 0.77 -10.68 -17.80
CA ARG A 230 -0.20 -11.35 -16.94
C ARG A 230 -0.19 -10.80 -15.54
N LEU A 231 -1.32 -10.93 -14.89
CA LEU A 231 -1.44 -10.67 -13.46
C LEU A 231 -0.47 -11.57 -12.69
N ALA A 232 0.44 -10.97 -11.93
CA ALA A 232 1.42 -11.66 -11.11
C ALA A 232 1.00 -11.72 -9.64
N GLN A 233 0.42 -10.63 -9.12
CA GLN A 233 0.07 -10.53 -7.72
C GLN A 233 -1.16 -9.66 -7.50
N VAL A 234 -1.91 -9.99 -6.45
CA VAL A 234 -3.05 -9.22 -5.93
C VAL A 234 -2.80 -8.92 -4.46
N SER A 235 -3.05 -7.68 -4.06
CA SER A 235 -2.92 -7.23 -2.66
C SER A 235 -4.14 -6.40 -2.26
N ALA A 236 -4.43 -6.35 -0.96
CA ALA A 236 -5.50 -5.50 -0.44
C ALA A 236 -5.23 -4.02 -0.77
N SER A 237 -6.24 -3.31 -1.24
CA SER A 237 -6.15 -1.87 -1.53
C SER A 237 -6.20 -1.00 -0.27
N GLN A 238 -6.76 -1.52 0.81
CA GLN A 238 -6.93 -0.81 2.07
C GLN A 238 -5.76 -1.08 3.02
N ARG A 239 -5.18 -0.01 3.54
CA ARG A 239 -4.08 -0.08 4.52
C ARG A 239 -4.47 -0.88 5.76
N ASP A 240 -5.70 -0.67 6.26
CA ASP A 240 -6.21 -1.39 7.43
C ASP A 240 -6.34 -2.89 7.17
N ALA A 241 -6.75 -3.30 5.97
CA ALA A 241 -6.81 -4.71 5.59
C ALA A 241 -5.41 -5.34 5.58
N SER A 242 -4.41 -4.64 5.03
CA SER A 242 -3.02 -5.11 5.06
C SER A 242 -2.46 -5.23 6.47
N PHE A 243 -2.73 -4.24 7.34
CA PHE A 243 -2.31 -4.28 8.74
C PHE A 243 -3.00 -5.43 9.49
N ARG A 244 -4.32 -5.61 9.32
CA ARG A 244 -5.07 -6.73 9.91
C ARG A 244 -4.53 -8.08 9.44
N THR A 245 -4.24 -8.24 8.15
CA THR A 245 -3.61 -9.44 7.58
C THR A 245 -2.31 -9.77 8.32
N MET A 246 -1.42 -8.79 8.46
CA MET A 246 -0.14 -8.96 9.16
C MET A 246 -0.35 -9.30 10.65
N ALA A 247 -1.27 -8.62 11.33
CA ALA A 247 -1.57 -8.85 12.75
C ALA A 247 -2.12 -10.27 12.98
N LEU A 248 -3.05 -10.73 12.13
CA LEU A 248 -3.59 -12.09 12.20
C LEU A 248 -2.49 -13.14 11.97
N THR A 249 -1.65 -12.96 10.96
CA THR A 249 -0.50 -13.85 10.73
C THR A 249 0.41 -13.93 11.96
N LEU A 250 0.74 -12.79 12.57
CA LEU A 250 1.55 -12.74 13.79
C LEU A 250 0.89 -13.47 14.96
N LEU A 251 -0.41 -13.22 15.21
CA LEU A 251 -1.16 -13.90 16.28
C LEU A 251 -1.17 -15.44 16.10
N ARG A 252 -1.33 -15.91 14.86
CA ARG A 252 -1.22 -17.34 14.56
C ARG A 252 0.18 -17.88 14.84
N HIS A 253 1.22 -17.19 14.40
CA HIS A 253 2.62 -17.61 14.66
C HIS A 253 2.96 -17.63 16.15
N LEU A 254 2.35 -16.74 16.94
CA LEU A 254 2.48 -16.72 18.38
C LEU A 254 1.63 -17.80 19.09
N GLY A 255 0.88 -18.59 18.34
CA GLY A 255 0.05 -19.68 18.88
C GLY A 255 -1.01 -19.19 19.87
N ARG A 256 -1.71 -18.06 19.57
CA ARG A 256 -2.71 -17.43 20.44
C ARG A 256 -4.14 -17.92 20.12
N PRO A 257 -4.58 -19.10 20.64
CA PRO A 257 -5.91 -19.63 20.38
C PRO A 257 -7.03 -18.73 20.94
N ASP A 258 -6.75 -17.97 21.99
CA ASP A 258 -7.65 -16.97 22.56
C ASP A 258 -7.97 -15.83 21.60
N ALA A 259 -7.18 -15.62 20.54
CA ALA A 259 -7.44 -14.66 19.47
C ALA A 259 -8.41 -15.19 18.39
N ALA A 260 -8.87 -16.45 18.45
CA ALA A 260 -9.79 -17.03 17.46
C ALA A 260 -11.04 -16.16 17.16
N PRO A 261 -11.65 -15.43 18.11
CA PRO A 261 -12.74 -14.50 17.81
C PRO A 261 -12.36 -13.38 16.84
N LEU A 262 -11.12 -12.84 16.90
CA LEU A 262 -10.64 -11.78 16.00
C LEU A 262 -10.52 -12.30 14.56
N PHE A 263 -10.03 -13.52 14.37
CA PHE A 263 -10.00 -14.17 13.06
C PHE A 263 -11.42 -14.38 12.53
N ALA A 264 -12.31 -14.84 13.39
CA ALA A 264 -13.71 -15.07 13.06
C ALA A 264 -14.42 -13.78 12.61
N GLU A 265 -14.18 -12.65 13.27
CA GLU A 265 -14.67 -11.33 12.86
C GLU A 265 -14.07 -10.92 11.49
N ALA A 266 -12.77 -11.09 11.30
CA ALA A 266 -12.09 -10.72 10.07
C ALA A 266 -12.56 -11.54 8.84
N THR A 267 -13.13 -12.75 9.04
CA THR A 267 -13.79 -13.51 7.95
C THR A 267 -15.05 -12.83 7.39
N GLN A 268 -15.54 -11.78 8.03
CA GLN A 268 -16.70 -10.98 7.60
C GLN A 268 -16.32 -9.59 7.07
N ALA A 269 -15.02 -9.28 6.97
CA ALA A 269 -14.54 -8.00 6.47
C ALA A 269 -15.01 -7.72 5.03
N GLY A 270 -15.07 -6.44 4.65
CA GLY A 270 -15.46 -6.05 3.29
C GLY A 270 -14.47 -6.51 2.22
N ASP A 271 -13.17 -6.52 2.53
CA ASP A 271 -12.11 -6.97 1.62
C ASP A 271 -12.10 -8.50 1.51
N PHE A 272 -12.23 -9.02 0.29
CA PHE A 272 -12.31 -10.46 0.04
C PHE A 272 -10.98 -11.18 0.33
N ALA A 273 -9.85 -10.53 0.08
CA ALA A 273 -8.54 -11.12 0.32
C ALA A 273 -8.29 -11.25 1.83
N LEU A 274 -8.69 -10.24 2.62
CA LEU A 274 -8.65 -10.32 4.08
C LEU A 274 -9.57 -11.41 4.62
N ARG A 275 -10.83 -11.53 4.10
CA ARG A 275 -11.74 -12.60 4.51
C ARG A 275 -11.14 -13.97 4.31
N TRP A 276 -10.59 -14.22 3.12
CA TRP A 276 -9.99 -15.52 2.82
C TRP A 276 -8.70 -15.74 3.63
N HIS A 277 -7.86 -14.71 3.78
CA HIS A 277 -6.67 -14.81 4.62
C HIS A 277 -7.03 -15.16 6.07
N ALA A 278 -7.98 -14.44 6.67
CA ALA A 278 -8.44 -14.68 8.03
C ALA A 278 -8.97 -16.12 8.21
N MET A 279 -9.70 -16.65 7.22
CA MET A 279 -10.18 -18.03 7.24
C MET A 279 -9.03 -19.04 7.24
N ARG A 280 -8.02 -18.85 6.40
CA ARG A 280 -6.83 -19.72 6.36
C ARG A 280 -6.06 -19.74 7.67
N GLU A 281 -5.88 -18.56 8.26
CA GLU A 281 -5.20 -18.42 9.55
C GLU A 281 -6.02 -19.05 10.68
N LEU A 282 -7.36 -18.90 10.65
CA LEU A 282 -8.26 -19.52 11.62
C LEU A 282 -8.25 -21.05 11.52
N ILE A 283 -8.24 -21.60 10.31
CA ILE A 283 -8.10 -23.03 10.06
C ILE A 283 -6.81 -23.57 10.70
N ALA A 284 -5.71 -22.85 10.51
CA ALA A 284 -4.41 -23.26 11.06
C ALA A 284 -4.33 -23.12 12.59
N LEU A 285 -5.05 -22.16 13.18
CA LEU A 285 -5.02 -21.87 14.62
C LEU A 285 -6.03 -22.72 15.40
N ALA A 286 -7.26 -22.82 14.90
CA ALA A 286 -8.39 -23.44 15.60
C ALA A 286 -9.36 -24.14 14.61
N PRO A 287 -8.99 -25.32 14.07
CA PRO A 287 -9.74 -26.01 13.00
C PRO A 287 -11.21 -26.26 13.35
N ALA A 288 -11.50 -26.64 14.60
CA ALA A 288 -12.87 -26.91 15.05
C ALA A 288 -13.77 -25.66 15.01
N ALA A 289 -13.22 -24.48 15.34
CA ALA A 289 -13.94 -23.21 15.26
C ALA A 289 -14.06 -22.69 13.83
N ALA A 290 -13.13 -23.08 12.94
CA ALA A 290 -13.11 -22.67 11.54
C ALA A 290 -14.17 -23.39 10.68
N LEU A 291 -14.44 -24.68 10.93
CA LEU A 291 -15.23 -25.51 10.04
C LEU A 291 -16.66 -25.01 9.76
N PRO A 292 -17.46 -24.56 10.76
CA PRO A 292 -18.79 -24.01 10.49
C PRO A 292 -18.73 -22.73 9.62
N ARG A 293 -17.71 -21.88 9.83
CA ARG A 293 -17.54 -20.64 9.08
C ARG A 293 -17.05 -20.91 7.67
N LEU A 294 -16.16 -21.87 7.49
CA LEU A 294 -15.69 -22.31 6.19
C LEU A 294 -16.84 -22.87 5.35
N THR A 295 -17.76 -23.62 5.97
CA THR A 295 -18.97 -24.12 5.32
C THR A 295 -19.88 -22.98 4.87
N ALA A 296 -20.12 -22.00 5.74
CA ALA A 296 -20.89 -20.80 5.37
C ALA A 296 -20.22 -20.00 4.25
N MET A 297 -18.90 -19.82 4.32
CA MET A 297 -18.13 -19.11 3.28
C MET A 297 -18.20 -19.81 1.93
N ALA A 298 -18.15 -21.16 1.91
CA ALA A 298 -18.23 -21.94 0.68
C ALA A 298 -19.57 -21.78 -0.07
N THR A 299 -20.66 -21.45 0.65
CA THR A 299 -22.00 -21.30 0.08
C THR A 299 -22.41 -19.85 -0.13
N ALA A 300 -22.07 -18.95 0.79
CA ALA A 300 -22.66 -17.63 0.91
C ALA A 300 -21.67 -16.45 0.77
N ASP A 301 -20.34 -16.67 0.66
CA ASP A 301 -19.42 -15.55 0.47
C ASP A 301 -19.78 -14.78 -0.81
N PRO A 302 -19.85 -13.43 -0.78
CA PRO A 302 -20.18 -12.64 -1.97
C PRO A 302 -19.17 -12.81 -3.11
N HIS A 303 -17.89 -13.12 -2.79
CA HIS A 303 -16.84 -13.22 -3.80
C HIS A 303 -16.71 -14.66 -4.35
N PRO A 304 -16.80 -14.87 -5.68
CA PRO A 304 -16.84 -16.19 -6.27
C PRO A 304 -15.54 -17.00 -6.06
N GLU A 305 -14.37 -16.36 -6.04
CA GLU A 305 -13.10 -17.05 -5.79
C GLU A 305 -13.00 -17.51 -4.33
N VAL A 306 -13.51 -16.72 -3.37
CA VAL A 306 -13.54 -17.11 -1.97
C VAL A 306 -14.45 -18.33 -1.79
N ARG A 307 -15.66 -18.34 -2.39
CA ARG A 307 -16.54 -19.53 -2.37
C ARG A 307 -15.82 -20.76 -2.93
N ARG A 308 -15.18 -20.62 -4.09
CA ARG A 308 -14.46 -21.72 -4.75
C ARG A 308 -13.29 -22.24 -3.90
N ALA A 309 -12.51 -21.33 -3.31
CA ALA A 309 -11.40 -21.68 -2.44
C ALA A 309 -11.89 -22.37 -1.15
N ALA A 310 -12.98 -21.88 -0.56
CA ALA A 310 -13.61 -22.51 0.61
C ALA A 310 -14.16 -23.91 0.31
N GLN A 311 -14.82 -24.09 -0.84
CA GLN A 311 -15.29 -25.39 -1.32
C GLN A 311 -14.14 -26.38 -1.51
N ALA A 312 -13.06 -25.96 -2.18
CA ALA A 312 -11.88 -26.80 -2.38
C ALA A 312 -11.23 -27.18 -1.04
N THR A 313 -11.20 -26.26 -0.08
CA THR A 313 -10.65 -26.53 1.25
C THR A 313 -11.54 -27.49 2.05
N LEU A 314 -12.87 -27.34 1.98
CA LEU A 314 -13.81 -28.27 2.62
C LEU A 314 -13.69 -29.69 2.10
N ALA A 315 -13.38 -29.86 0.80
CA ALA A 315 -13.20 -31.19 0.20
C ALA A 315 -11.98 -31.95 0.77
N LEU A 316 -11.05 -31.25 1.45
CA LEU A 316 -9.91 -31.87 2.13
C LEU A 316 -10.26 -32.38 3.54
N TYR A 317 -11.41 -32.00 4.09
CA TYR A 317 -11.86 -32.51 5.37
C TYR A 317 -12.60 -33.85 5.18
N PRO A 318 -12.33 -34.86 6.04
CA PRO A 318 -13.08 -36.11 5.97
C PRO A 318 -14.57 -35.84 6.21
N LYS A 319 -15.44 -36.36 5.36
CA LYS A 319 -16.87 -36.31 5.59
C LYS A 319 -17.15 -37.06 6.90
N PRO A 320 -17.98 -36.52 7.79
CA PRO A 320 -18.43 -37.29 8.95
C PRO A 320 -19.09 -38.58 8.41
N SER A 321 -18.56 -39.71 8.83
CA SER A 321 -19.20 -41.00 8.52
C SER A 321 -20.64 -40.93 9.04
N PRO A 322 -21.65 -41.34 8.26
CA PRO A 322 -23.01 -41.48 8.80
C PRO A 322 -22.92 -42.44 9.99
N SER A 323 -23.18 -41.93 11.20
CA SER A 323 -23.27 -42.72 12.40
C SER A 323 -24.27 -43.81 12.12
N GLY A 324 -23.80 -45.06 12.10
CA GLY A 324 -24.63 -46.22 11.95
C GLY A 324 -25.62 -46.30 13.11
N GLU A 325 -26.87 -46.01 12.84
CA GLU A 325 -27.98 -46.51 13.63
C GLU A 325 -28.00 -48.04 13.46
N GLY A 326 -27.52 -48.71 14.44
CA GLY A 326 -27.47 -50.15 14.48
C GLY A 326 -27.34 -50.63 15.92
N SER A 327 -28.31 -50.28 16.77
CA SER A 327 -28.49 -50.94 18.05
C SER A 327 -29.25 -52.26 17.81
N GLU A 328 -28.51 -53.32 17.54
CA GLU A 328 -29.04 -54.66 17.72
C GLU A 328 -29.11 -54.99 19.20
N THR A 329 -30.32 -54.91 19.74
CA THR A 329 -30.72 -55.51 20.99
C THR A 329 -30.62 -57.04 20.87
N CYS A 330 -29.53 -57.62 21.36
CA CYS A 330 -29.41 -59.05 21.53
C CYS A 330 -30.16 -59.43 22.83
N GLN A 331 -31.41 -59.90 22.69
CA GLN A 331 -32.13 -60.61 23.76
C GLN A 331 -31.52 -61.97 23.90
N LEU A 332 -30.88 -62.26 25.04
CA LEU A 332 -30.63 -63.62 25.51
C LEU A 332 -31.84 -64.10 26.24
N ALA A 333 -32.53 -65.08 25.62
CA ALA A 333 -33.45 -65.98 26.28
C ALA A 333 -32.71 -67.28 26.60
N GLY A 334 -32.83 -67.79 27.81
CA GLY A 334 -32.42 -69.12 28.28
C GLY A 334 -31.94 -69.10 29.68
#